data_e5ead944030addef972302e0ba399a01
#
_entry.id   e5ead944030addef972302e0ba399a01
#
_cell.length_a   1.000
_cell.length_b   1.000
_cell.length_c   1.000
_cell.angle_alpha   90.00
_cell.angle_beta   90.00
_cell.angle_gamma   90.00
#
_symmetry.space_group_name_H-M   'P 1'
#
loop_
_entity.id
_entity.type
_entity.pdbx_description
1 polymer ?
#
loop_
_entity_poly.entity_id
_entity_poly.type
_entity_poly.pdbx_seq_one_letter_code
_entity_poly.pdbx_strand_id
1 'polypeptide(L)'
;MNISAFNTALSAISAFGKKFNVSANNVANLNTNDFKRSQVTLTEQEAGGVEAKVETDDTPGAPVPEFLGEKGTDLSNVEFQHEVVDQLIAQRGMEANLKTLKTADQMTKSVIDILA
;
A
#
# COMPACT_ATOMS: atom_id res chain seq x y z
N MET A 1 -18.80 16.78 15.95
CA MET A 1 -18.17 16.67 14.62
C MET A 1 -16.83 15.99 14.78
N ASN A 2 -16.55 14.98 13.99
CA ASN A 2 -15.38 14.17 14.21
C ASN A 2 -14.31 14.40 13.13
N ILE A 3 -13.61 15.53 13.20
CA ILE A 3 -12.48 15.88 12.32
C ILE A 3 -11.38 14.81 12.43
N SER A 4 -11.22 14.21 13.60
CA SER A 4 -10.29 13.11 13.83
C SER A 4 -10.63 11.88 12.96
N ALA A 5 -11.91 11.53 12.81
CA ALA A 5 -12.32 10.41 11.93
C ALA A 5 -11.99 10.69 10.46
N PHE A 6 -12.19 11.94 9.99
CA PHE A 6 -11.79 12.35 8.64
C PHE A 6 -10.28 12.21 8.43
N ASN A 7 -9.49 12.76 9.33
CA ASN A 7 -8.02 12.71 9.21
C ASN A 7 -7.49 11.29 9.29
N THR A 8 -8.06 10.47 10.17
CA THR A 8 -7.70 9.06 10.30
C THR A 8 -8.02 8.29 8.99
N ALA A 9 -9.21 8.49 8.43
CA ALA A 9 -9.60 7.86 7.18
C ALA A 9 -8.73 8.31 6.00
N LEU A 10 -8.41 9.60 5.92
CA LEU A 10 -7.52 10.14 4.87
C LEU A 10 -6.11 9.57 4.99
N SER A 11 -5.56 9.45 6.20
CA SER A 11 -4.25 8.85 6.41
C SER A 11 -4.23 7.38 5.96
N ALA A 12 -5.29 6.64 6.24
CA ALA A 12 -5.45 5.26 5.81
C ALA A 12 -5.54 5.14 4.28
N ILE A 13 -6.32 5.98 3.63
CA ILE A 13 -6.43 6.02 2.16
C ILE A 13 -5.06 6.30 1.53
N SER A 14 -4.33 7.28 2.05
CA SER A 14 -2.99 7.62 1.60
C SER A 14 -2.02 6.44 1.78
N ALA A 15 -2.05 5.78 2.94
CA ALA A 15 -1.19 4.65 3.26
C ALA A 15 -1.47 3.44 2.34
N PHE A 16 -2.73 3.10 2.12
CA PHE A 16 -3.12 2.02 1.20
C PHE A 16 -2.81 2.37 -0.26
N GLY A 17 -2.97 3.63 -0.65
CA GLY A 17 -2.55 4.11 -1.96
C GLY A 17 -1.06 3.92 -2.20
N LYS A 18 -0.23 4.22 -1.21
CA LYS A 18 1.21 3.99 -1.26
C LYS A 18 1.55 2.50 -1.36
N LYS A 19 0.85 1.66 -0.58
CA LYS A 19 0.99 0.20 -0.68
C LYS A 19 0.67 -0.31 -2.08
N PHE A 20 -0.41 0.16 -2.68
CA PHE A 20 -0.77 -0.19 -4.05
C PHE A 20 0.30 0.24 -5.06
N ASN A 21 0.80 1.47 -4.95
CA ASN A 21 1.82 2.00 -5.86
C ASN A 21 3.13 1.23 -5.76
N VAL A 22 3.57 0.88 -4.55
CA VAL A 22 4.78 0.09 -4.33
C VAL A 22 4.62 -1.31 -4.92
N SER A 23 3.48 -1.95 -4.71
CA SER A 23 3.20 -3.26 -5.28
C SER A 23 3.14 -3.20 -6.82
N ALA A 24 2.53 -2.17 -7.39
CA ALA A 24 2.51 -1.97 -8.83
C ALA A 24 3.92 -1.80 -9.43
N ASN A 25 4.80 -1.09 -8.73
CA ASN A 25 6.20 -0.95 -9.13
C ASN A 25 6.94 -2.30 -9.06
N ASN A 26 6.69 -3.10 -8.03
CA ASN A 26 7.25 -4.45 -7.93
C ASN A 26 6.81 -5.31 -9.12
N VAL A 27 5.53 -5.31 -9.45
CA VAL A 27 5.00 -6.07 -10.61
C VAL A 27 5.63 -5.60 -11.92
N ALA A 28 5.77 -4.29 -12.11
CA ALA A 28 6.40 -3.73 -13.31
C ALA A 28 7.85 -4.22 -13.48
N ASN A 29 8.54 -4.51 -12.39
CA ASN A 29 9.93 -4.96 -12.37
C ASN A 29 10.08 -6.48 -12.09
N LEU A 30 9.00 -7.24 -12.24
CA LEU A 30 9.01 -8.69 -12.01
C LEU A 30 10.10 -9.41 -12.82
N ASN A 31 10.37 -8.95 -14.04
CA ASN A 31 11.35 -9.52 -14.93
C ASN A 31 12.63 -8.67 -15.05
N THR A 32 12.84 -7.71 -14.18
CA THR A 32 14.06 -6.91 -14.14
C THR A 32 15.10 -7.61 -13.29
N ASN A 33 16.24 -7.95 -13.88
CA ASN A 33 17.34 -8.61 -13.18
C ASN A 33 17.88 -7.71 -12.06
N ASP A 34 18.29 -8.32 -10.96
CA ASP A 34 18.81 -7.68 -9.75
C ASP A 34 17.83 -6.70 -9.08
N PHE A 35 16.57 -6.68 -9.49
CA PHE A 35 15.55 -5.86 -8.84
C PHE A 35 15.22 -6.42 -7.44
N LYS A 36 15.19 -5.53 -6.46
CA LYS A 36 14.79 -5.83 -5.08
C LYS A 36 13.40 -5.23 -4.83
N ARG A 37 12.47 -6.09 -4.43
CA ARG A 37 11.11 -5.66 -4.12
C ARG A 37 11.11 -4.70 -2.93
N SER A 38 10.21 -3.75 -2.95
CA SER A 38 9.88 -2.96 -1.79
C SER A 38 8.58 -3.48 -1.17
N GLN A 39 8.46 -3.36 0.14
CA GLN A 39 7.26 -3.70 0.87
C GLN A 39 6.84 -2.55 1.76
N VAL A 40 5.55 -2.46 2.02
CA VAL A 40 4.98 -1.39 2.82
C VAL A 40 4.40 -1.98 4.10
N THR A 41 4.90 -1.47 5.21
CA THR A 41 4.36 -1.75 6.54
C THR A 41 3.52 -0.55 6.98
N LEU A 42 2.33 -0.80 7.49
CA LEU A 42 1.47 0.23 8.07
C LEU A 42 1.76 0.32 9.56
N THR A 43 2.08 1.51 10.02
CA THR A 43 2.36 1.79 11.43
C THR A 43 1.38 2.81 11.97
N GLU A 44 0.98 2.65 13.23
CA GLU A 44 0.14 3.61 13.92
C GLU A 44 0.90 4.90 14.21
N GLN A 45 0.23 6.03 14.04
CA GLN A 45 0.77 7.34 14.43
C GLN A 45 0.27 7.72 15.83
N GLU A 46 1.11 8.34 16.64
CA GLU A 46 0.77 8.79 17.99
C GLU A 46 -0.42 9.75 18.00
N ALA A 47 -0.55 10.58 16.98
CA ALA A 47 -1.66 11.52 16.82
C ALA A 47 -2.95 10.89 16.26
N GLY A 48 -2.95 9.57 16.06
CA GLY A 48 -4.02 8.83 15.41
C GLY A 48 -3.85 8.74 13.89
N GLY A 49 -4.33 7.65 13.32
CA GLY A 49 -4.16 7.35 11.92
C GLY A 49 -3.00 6.39 11.67
N VAL A 50 -2.67 6.18 10.42
CA VAL A 50 -1.62 5.25 9.99
C VAL A 50 -0.64 5.93 9.03
N GLU A 51 0.58 5.46 9.08
CA GLU A 51 1.65 5.84 8.16
C GLU A 51 2.16 4.61 7.42
N ALA A 52 2.47 4.78 6.14
CA ALA A 52 3.07 3.76 5.32
C ALA A 52 4.59 3.91 5.32
N LYS A 53 5.27 2.93 5.87
CA LYS A 53 6.73 2.82 5.84
C LYS A 53 7.14 1.88 4.73
N VAL A 54 8.02 2.34 3.84
CA VAL A 54 8.56 1.53 2.74
C VAL A 54 9.93 0.99 3.13
N GLU A 55 10.09 -0.31 2.96
CA GLU A 55 11.36 -1.00 3.21
C GLU A 55 11.70 -1.85 1.98
N THR A 56 12.98 -1.94 1.66
CA THR A 56 13.47 -2.78 0.58
C THR A 56 13.84 -4.15 1.13
N ASP A 57 13.42 -5.19 0.44
CA ASP A 57 13.79 -6.58 0.76
C ASP A 57 15.02 -6.95 -0.06
N ASP A 58 16.18 -6.96 0.58
CA ASP A 58 17.47 -7.23 -0.05
C ASP A 58 17.75 -8.73 -0.28
N THR A 59 16.79 -9.60 0.02
CA THR A 59 16.93 -11.04 -0.23
C THR A 59 17.23 -11.28 -1.72
N PRO A 60 18.28 -12.03 -2.07
CA PRO A 60 18.59 -12.30 -3.47
C PRO A 60 17.48 -13.12 -4.13
N GLY A 61 17.20 -12.81 -5.39
CA GLY A 61 16.34 -13.63 -6.25
C GLY A 61 17.03 -14.92 -6.66
N ALA A 62 16.35 -15.71 -7.49
CA ALA A 62 16.96 -16.90 -8.06
C ALA A 62 18.11 -16.49 -9.00
N PRO A 63 19.23 -17.24 -9.03
CA PRO A 63 20.34 -16.92 -9.92
C PRO A 63 19.92 -17.12 -11.38
N VAL A 64 20.38 -16.22 -12.26
CA VAL A 64 20.18 -16.36 -13.69
C VAL A 64 21.09 -17.49 -14.18
N PRO A 65 20.55 -18.49 -14.93
CA PRO A 65 21.38 -19.53 -15.52
C PRO A 65 22.47 -18.95 -16.44
N GLU A 66 23.69 -19.45 -16.35
CA GLU A 66 24.86 -18.92 -17.11
C GLU A 66 24.64 -18.85 -18.62
N PHE A 67 23.76 -19.71 -19.16
CA PHE A 67 23.46 -19.72 -20.60
C PHE A 67 22.44 -18.64 -21.03
N LEU A 68 21.79 -17.96 -20.09
CA LEU A 68 20.78 -16.94 -20.37
C LEU A 68 21.21 -15.52 -19.97
N GLY A 69 22.29 -15.37 -19.25
CA GLY A 69 22.65 -14.06 -18.71
C GLY A 69 24.10 -13.94 -18.29
N GLU A 70 24.41 -12.80 -17.73
CA GLU A 70 25.73 -12.51 -17.19
C GLU A 70 25.95 -13.24 -15.86
N LYS A 71 27.15 -13.77 -15.70
CA LYS A 71 27.55 -14.45 -14.47
C LYS A 71 27.43 -13.52 -13.26
N GLY A 72 26.73 -13.97 -12.24
CA GLY A 72 26.57 -13.22 -10.99
C GLY A 72 25.35 -12.29 -10.96
N THR A 73 24.44 -12.45 -11.92
CA THR A 73 23.15 -11.73 -11.95
C THR A 73 22.06 -12.60 -11.37
N ASP A 74 21.20 -12.00 -10.56
CA ASP A 74 20.01 -12.65 -10.00
C ASP A 74 18.74 -12.18 -10.70
N LEU A 75 17.71 -13.01 -10.70
CA LEU A 75 16.37 -12.61 -11.09
C LEU A 75 15.78 -11.65 -10.03
N SER A 76 14.71 -10.94 -10.36
CA SER A 76 13.93 -10.18 -9.40
C SER A 76 13.48 -11.09 -8.24
N ASN A 77 13.47 -10.56 -7.02
CA ASN A 77 12.91 -11.26 -5.87
C ASN A 77 11.40 -10.99 -5.68
N VAL A 78 10.74 -10.39 -6.67
CA VAL A 78 9.30 -10.15 -6.66
C VAL A 78 8.54 -11.45 -6.87
N GLU A 79 7.58 -11.72 -6.00
CA GLU A 79 6.63 -12.83 -6.12
C GLU A 79 5.27 -12.30 -6.55
N PHE A 80 4.85 -12.62 -7.77
CA PHE A 80 3.60 -12.11 -8.34
C PHE A 80 2.37 -12.37 -7.47
N GLN A 81 2.28 -13.56 -6.91
CA GLN A 81 1.15 -13.93 -6.04
C GLN A 81 1.07 -13.03 -4.80
N HIS A 82 2.21 -12.73 -4.20
CA HIS A 82 2.29 -11.84 -3.04
C HIS A 82 1.84 -10.42 -3.38
N GLU A 83 2.28 -9.92 -4.52
CA GLU A 83 1.92 -8.57 -4.98
C GLU A 83 0.42 -8.46 -5.30
N VAL A 84 -0.19 -9.49 -5.90
CA VAL A 84 -1.64 -9.51 -6.16
C VAL A 84 -2.44 -9.45 -4.86
N VAL A 85 -2.01 -10.19 -3.84
CA VAL A 85 -2.64 -10.15 -2.50
C VAL A 85 -2.49 -8.78 -1.88
N ASP A 86 -1.31 -8.17 -1.94
CA ASP A 86 -1.06 -6.82 -1.42
C ASP A 86 -1.93 -5.76 -2.11
N GLN A 87 -2.10 -5.86 -3.43
CA GLN A 87 -2.97 -4.97 -4.19
C GLN A 87 -4.44 -5.15 -3.79
N LEU A 88 -4.88 -6.37 -3.59
CA LEU A 88 -6.24 -6.66 -3.12
C LEU A 88 -6.48 -6.09 -1.72
N ILE A 89 -5.55 -6.27 -0.80
CA ILE A 89 -5.62 -5.70 0.55
C ILE A 89 -5.68 -4.17 0.49
N ALA A 90 -4.82 -3.55 -0.33
CA ALA A 90 -4.81 -2.10 -0.51
C ALA A 90 -6.14 -1.58 -1.07
N GLN A 91 -6.69 -2.24 -2.08
CA GLN A 91 -7.98 -1.88 -2.66
C GLN A 91 -9.11 -1.96 -1.62
N ARG A 92 -9.19 -3.06 -0.89
CA ARG A 92 -10.22 -3.26 0.14
C ARG A 92 -10.09 -2.27 1.28
N GLY A 93 -8.86 -1.98 1.69
CA GLY A 93 -8.58 -0.97 2.71
C GLY A 93 -9.01 0.43 2.27
N MET A 94 -8.74 0.81 1.05
CA MET A 94 -9.19 2.08 0.46
C MET A 94 -10.70 2.17 0.39
N GLU A 95 -11.38 1.14 -0.10
CA GLU A 95 -12.84 1.08 -0.18
C GLU A 95 -13.50 1.23 1.18
N ALA A 96 -13.00 0.52 2.20
CA ALA A 96 -13.51 0.60 3.57
C ALA A 96 -13.37 2.02 4.15
N ASN A 97 -12.21 2.65 3.95
CA ASN A 97 -11.96 4.00 4.45
C ASN A 97 -12.73 5.07 3.68
N LEU A 98 -12.98 4.88 2.38
CA LEU A 98 -13.87 5.74 1.61
C LEU A 98 -15.31 5.67 2.13
N LYS A 99 -15.79 4.49 2.50
CA LYS A 99 -17.10 4.34 3.13
C LYS A 99 -17.17 5.05 4.48
N THR A 100 -16.12 4.92 5.29
CA THR A 100 -16.01 5.63 6.57
C THR A 100 -16.06 7.13 6.37
N LEU A 101 -15.32 7.65 5.40
CA LEU A 101 -15.29 9.07 5.06
C LEU A 101 -16.66 9.58 4.63
N LYS A 102 -17.35 8.82 3.78
CA LYS A 102 -18.70 9.13 3.31
C LYS A 102 -19.70 9.14 4.46
N THR A 103 -19.63 8.18 5.37
CA THR A 103 -20.48 8.10 6.55
C THR A 103 -20.24 9.30 7.48
N ALA A 104 -19.00 9.66 7.71
CA ALA A 104 -18.65 10.83 8.53
C ALA A 104 -19.20 12.13 7.92
N ASP A 105 -19.12 12.28 6.60
CA ASP A 105 -19.70 13.43 5.88
C ASP A 105 -21.23 13.49 6.05
N GLN A 106 -21.92 12.35 5.90
CA GLN A 106 -23.36 12.25 6.09
C GLN A 106 -23.78 12.58 7.52
N MET A 107 -23.05 12.10 8.52
CA MET A 107 -23.30 12.41 9.92
C MET A 107 -23.13 13.91 10.20
N THR A 108 -22.11 14.53 9.65
CA THR A 108 -21.87 15.97 9.76
C THR A 108 -23.02 16.77 9.17
N LYS A 109 -23.48 16.39 7.96
CA LYS A 109 -24.65 17.03 7.31
C LYS A 109 -25.90 16.90 8.15
N SER A 110 -26.17 15.71 8.70
CA SER A 110 -27.32 15.48 9.56
C SER A 110 -27.30 16.36 10.82
N VAL A 111 -26.14 16.54 11.43
CA VAL A 111 -25.99 17.44 12.59
C VAL A 111 -26.27 18.89 12.21
N ILE A 112 -25.77 19.35 11.07
CA ILE A 112 -26.01 20.70 10.55
C ILE A 112 -27.51 20.90 10.28
N ASP A 113 -28.18 19.94 9.67
CA ASP A 113 -29.62 19.99 9.37
C ASP A 113 -30.47 20.07 10.63
N ILE A 114 -30.07 19.42 11.72
CA ILE A 114 -30.75 19.49 13.03
C ILE A 114 -30.56 20.87 13.67
N LEU A 115 -29.39 21.47 13.50
CA LEU A 115 -29.07 22.78 14.11
C LEU A 115 -29.60 23.96 13.26
N ALA A 116 -29.87 23.72 12.00
CA ALA A 116 -30.51 24.71 11.15
C ALA A 116 -32.06 24.68 11.30
#